data_022e92ef74eba4dbe4f0fc5f20c1079a
#
_entry.id   022e92ef74eba4dbe4f0fc5f20c1079a
#
_cell.length_a   1.000
_cell.length_b   1.000
_cell.length_c   1.000
_cell.angle_alpha   90.00
_cell.angle_beta   90.00
_cell.angle_gamma   90.00
#
_symmetry.space_group_name_H-M   'P 1'
#
loop_
_entity.id
_entity.type
_entity.pdbx_description
1 polymer ?
#
loop_
_entity_poly.entity_id
_entity_poly.type
_entity_poly.pdbx_seq_one_letter_code
_entity_poly.pdbx_strand_id
1 'polypeptide(L)'
;MAISLDITVNKKYFRGRAMSLKLYNTMGHKLEEFKPVTPGYVGFYGCGPTVYNYAHIGNLRAYVFLDILDKTLTYLGYDVKHVMNITDVGHLTGDADDGKDKMVKTAEERHQSVLEVAKFYTDAFMKDIDALNIRHPDVICKATEHIDDMIQLIK
;
A
#
# COMPACT_ATOMS: atom_id res chain seq x y z
N MET A 1 17.66 21.59 9.69
CA MET A 1 17.48 22.39 8.46
C MET A 1 17.06 21.40 7.37
N ALA A 2 15.75 21.24 7.17
CA ALA A 2 15.20 20.32 6.19
C ALA A 2 15.18 21.00 4.83
N ILE A 3 15.92 20.46 3.87
CA ILE A 3 15.86 20.93 2.47
C ILE A 3 14.65 20.28 1.83
N SER A 4 13.55 21.02 1.72
CA SER A 4 12.42 20.65 0.87
C SER A 4 12.87 20.81 -0.58
N LEU A 5 13.10 19.71 -1.28
CA LEU A 5 13.26 19.73 -2.73
C LEU A 5 11.85 19.68 -3.34
N ASP A 6 11.27 20.85 -3.58
CA ASP A 6 10.12 20.98 -4.48
C ASP A 6 10.60 20.71 -5.92
N ILE A 7 10.53 19.45 -6.32
CA ILE A 7 10.71 19.09 -7.73
C ILE A 7 9.40 19.41 -8.45
N THR A 8 9.26 20.66 -8.84
CA THR A 8 8.25 21.07 -9.81
C THR A 8 8.67 20.49 -11.16
N VAL A 9 8.22 19.27 -11.46
CA VAL A 9 8.44 18.67 -12.78
C VAL A 9 7.73 19.53 -13.81
N ASN A 10 8.53 20.27 -14.58
CA ASN A 10 8.04 21.17 -15.60
C ASN A 10 7.41 20.33 -16.73
N LYS A 11 6.08 20.22 -16.76
CA LYS A 11 5.30 19.50 -17.78
C LYS A 11 5.66 19.82 -19.23
N LYS A 12 6.52 20.81 -19.46
CA LYS A 12 6.94 21.30 -20.78
C LYS A 12 8.01 20.42 -21.46
N TYR A 13 8.74 19.57 -20.71
CA TYR A 13 9.82 18.75 -21.27
C TYR A 13 9.40 17.43 -21.90
N PHE A 14 8.16 17.00 -21.71
CA PHE A 14 7.65 15.70 -22.19
C PHE A 14 6.73 15.77 -23.43
N ARG A 15 6.60 16.94 -24.06
CA ARG A 15 5.90 17.06 -25.34
C ARG A 15 6.78 16.52 -26.47
N GLY A 16 6.77 15.21 -26.73
CA GLY A 16 7.39 14.71 -27.95
C GLY A 16 7.73 13.23 -28.05
N ARG A 17 7.74 12.47 -26.96
CA ARG A 17 7.84 11.01 -27.04
C ARG A 17 6.85 10.38 -26.05
N ALA A 18 5.81 9.76 -26.58
CA ALA A 18 4.99 8.83 -25.81
C ALA A 18 5.90 7.65 -25.43
N MET A 19 6.48 7.67 -24.22
CA MET A 19 7.18 6.53 -23.68
C MET A 19 6.13 5.49 -23.32
N SER A 20 6.04 4.39 -24.06
CA SER A 20 5.13 3.31 -23.74
C SER A 20 5.68 2.57 -22.53
N LEU A 21 4.93 2.60 -21.43
CA LEU A 21 5.19 1.77 -20.25
C LEU A 21 4.68 0.36 -20.55
N LYS A 22 5.51 -0.65 -20.27
CA LYS A 22 5.09 -2.05 -20.31
C LYS A 22 5.16 -2.63 -18.92
N LEU A 23 4.08 -3.27 -18.49
CA LEU A 23 4.00 -3.97 -17.21
C LEU A 23 3.74 -5.46 -17.45
N TYR A 24 4.29 -6.30 -16.56
CA TYR A 24 3.98 -7.74 -16.59
C TYR A 24 2.57 -7.95 -16.03
N ASN A 25 1.70 -8.51 -16.86
CA ASN A 25 0.34 -8.86 -16.47
C ASN A 25 0.29 -10.35 -16.10
N THR A 26 0.02 -10.64 -14.81
CA THR A 26 -0.10 -12.01 -14.32
C THR A 26 -1.28 -12.76 -14.90
N MET A 27 -2.37 -12.11 -15.29
CA MET A 27 -3.50 -12.76 -15.95
C MET A 27 -3.14 -13.27 -17.35
N GLY A 28 -2.38 -12.48 -18.10
CA GLY A 28 -1.92 -12.84 -19.45
C GLY A 28 -0.54 -13.52 -19.50
N HIS A 29 0.15 -13.60 -18.35
CA HIS A 29 1.52 -14.12 -18.22
C HIS A 29 2.53 -13.50 -19.20
N LYS A 30 2.40 -12.21 -19.51
CA LYS A 30 3.23 -11.49 -20.49
C LYS A 30 3.41 -10.03 -20.16
N LEU A 31 4.43 -9.42 -20.75
CA LEU A 31 4.58 -7.97 -20.76
C LEU A 31 3.57 -7.35 -21.74
N GLU A 32 2.74 -6.46 -21.24
CA GLU A 32 1.73 -5.74 -22.01
C GLU A 32 1.97 -4.24 -21.91
N GLU A 33 1.57 -3.51 -22.95
CA GLU A 33 1.56 -2.06 -22.93
C GLU A 33 0.52 -1.58 -21.91
N PHE A 34 0.97 -0.74 -20.98
CA PHE A 34 0.08 -0.17 -19.97
C PHE A 34 -0.84 0.86 -20.61
N LYS A 35 -2.14 0.66 -20.46
CA LYS A 35 -3.20 1.59 -20.90
C LYS A 35 -4.08 1.91 -19.70
N PRO A 36 -4.08 3.16 -19.20
CA PRO A 36 -4.96 3.53 -18.10
C PRO A 36 -6.42 3.48 -18.55
N VAL A 37 -7.31 3.11 -17.63
CA VAL A 37 -8.77 3.10 -17.88
C VAL A 37 -9.28 4.51 -18.17
N THR A 38 -8.77 5.50 -17.42
CA THR A 38 -9.05 6.90 -17.63
C THR A 38 -7.81 7.59 -18.19
N PRO A 39 -7.86 8.23 -19.37
CA PRO A 39 -6.70 8.89 -19.94
C PRO A 39 -6.06 9.89 -18.98
N GLY A 40 -4.75 9.76 -18.76
CA GLY A 40 -3.98 10.64 -17.89
C GLY A 40 -4.08 10.38 -16.39
N TYR A 41 -4.99 9.49 -15.96
CA TYR A 41 -5.22 9.16 -14.55
C TYR A 41 -4.98 7.68 -14.27
N VAL A 42 -4.30 7.36 -13.17
CA VAL A 42 -4.05 5.99 -12.72
C VAL A 42 -4.40 5.86 -11.26
N GLY A 43 -5.47 5.12 -10.96
CA GLY A 43 -5.73 4.62 -9.61
C GLY A 43 -5.14 3.23 -9.46
N PHE A 44 -4.38 2.97 -8.40
CA PHE A 44 -3.96 1.62 -8.07
C PHE A 44 -4.09 1.33 -6.58
N TYR A 45 -4.28 0.07 -6.29
CA TYR A 45 -4.38 -0.44 -4.94
C TYR A 45 -3.16 -1.29 -4.63
N GLY A 46 -2.47 -0.96 -3.54
CA GLY A 46 -1.38 -1.73 -3.00
C GLY A 46 -1.79 -2.37 -1.68
N CYS A 47 -1.63 -3.71 -1.54
CA CYS A 47 -1.86 -4.36 -0.26
C CYS A 47 -0.92 -3.81 0.80
N GLY A 48 -1.49 -3.37 1.91
CA GLY A 48 -0.76 -2.88 3.07
C GLY A 48 -0.46 -3.96 4.12
N PRO A 49 0.04 -3.57 5.29
CA PRO A 49 0.43 -4.50 6.35
C PRO A 49 -0.76 -5.08 7.12
N THR A 50 -0.54 -6.28 7.67
CA THR A 50 -1.31 -6.76 8.81
C THR A 50 -0.55 -6.38 10.08
N VAL A 51 -1.16 -5.55 10.92
CA VAL A 51 -0.46 -4.83 11.99
C VAL A 51 -0.47 -5.58 13.32
N TYR A 52 0.02 -6.81 13.33
CA TYR A 52 0.22 -7.62 14.54
C TYR A 52 1.69 -7.75 14.95
N ASN A 53 2.62 -7.36 14.07
CA ASN A 53 4.06 -7.40 14.31
C ASN A 53 4.79 -6.35 13.45
N TYR A 54 6.08 -6.15 13.72
CA TYR A 54 6.91 -5.29 12.88
C TYR A 54 7.02 -5.80 11.45
N ALA A 55 7.04 -4.90 10.50
CA ALA A 55 7.36 -5.24 9.12
C ALA A 55 8.82 -5.71 9.04
N HIS A 56 9.05 -6.86 8.40
CA HIS A 56 10.40 -7.32 8.11
C HIS A 56 10.78 -6.97 6.66
N ILE A 57 12.05 -7.17 6.32
CA ILE A 57 12.60 -6.79 4.99
C ILE A 57 11.80 -7.37 3.81
N GLY A 58 11.22 -8.56 3.96
CA GLY A 58 10.38 -9.17 2.93
C GLY A 58 9.10 -8.38 2.66
N ASN A 59 8.46 -7.85 3.71
CA ASN A 59 7.29 -6.98 3.57
C ASN A 59 7.70 -5.62 2.99
N LEU A 60 8.75 -5.00 3.53
CA LEU A 60 9.22 -3.68 3.11
C LEU A 60 9.65 -3.66 1.65
N ARG A 61 10.20 -4.76 1.12
CA ARG A 61 10.50 -4.91 -0.30
C ARG A 61 9.26 -4.71 -1.19
N ALA A 62 8.10 -5.22 -0.78
CA ALA A 62 6.87 -5.03 -1.54
C ALA A 62 6.45 -3.55 -1.58
N TYR A 63 6.59 -2.83 -0.48
CA TYR A 63 6.27 -1.40 -0.41
C TYR A 63 7.24 -0.55 -1.23
N VAL A 64 8.54 -0.87 -1.22
CA VAL A 64 9.52 -0.25 -2.13
C VAL A 64 9.14 -0.48 -3.59
N PHE A 65 8.67 -1.68 -3.94
CA PHE A 65 8.22 -1.98 -5.30
C PHE A 65 7.00 -1.14 -5.71
N LEU A 66 6.01 -0.98 -4.81
CA LEU A 66 4.84 -0.12 -5.05
C LEU A 66 5.24 1.36 -5.19
N ASP A 67 6.19 1.82 -4.39
CA ASP A 67 6.74 3.17 -4.47
C ASP A 67 7.44 3.44 -5.81
N ILE A 68 8.21 2.47 -6.30
CA ILE A 68 8.83 2.56 -7.63
C ILE A 68 7.76 2.66 -8.72
N LEU A 69 6.68 1.91 -8.62
CA LEU A 69 5.57 1.98 -9.56
C LEU A 69 4.92 3.36 -9.53
N ASP A 70 4.55 3.86 -8.34
CA ASP A 70 3.96 5.18 -8.13
C ASP A 70 4.85 6.29 -8.74
N LYS A 71 6.11 6.33 -8.34
CA LYS A 71 7.09 7.30 -8.82
C LYS A 71 7.30 7.22 -10.34
N THR A 72 7.29 6.01 -10.90
CA THR A 72 7.42 5.80 -12.35
C THR A 72 6.20 6.35 -13.10
N LEU A 73 4.99 6.03 -12.63
CA LEU A 73 3.75 6.54 -13.23
C LEU A 73 3.68 8.07 -13.15
N THR A 74 4.00 8.63 -11.99
CA THR A 74 4.07 10.08 -11.79
C THR A 74 5.11 10.73 -12.72
N TYR A 75 6.30 10.11 -12.84
CA TYR A 75 7.36 10.59 -13.75
C TYR A 75 6.91 10.58 -15.22
N LEU A 76 6.13 9.58 -15.63
CA LEU A 76 5.53 9.50 -16.97
C LEU A 76 4.39 10.49 -17.20
N GLY A 77 4.02 11.27 -16.19
CA GLY A 77 3.04 12.37 -16.29
C GLY A 77 1.61 11.96 -16.00
N TYR A 78 1.38 10.76 -15.44
CA TYR A 78 0.07 10.38 -14.96
C TYR A 78 -0.27 11.10 -13.65
N ASP A 79 -1.54 11.41 -13.47
CA ASP A 79 -2.13 11.74 -12.17
C ASP A 79 -2.39 10.43 -11.43
N VAL A 80 -1.64 10.17 -10.35
CA VAL A 80 -1.63 8.88 -9.66
C VAL A 80 -2.37 8.99 -8.34
N LYS A 81 -3.29 8.06 -8.09
CA LYS A 81 -3.93 7.86 -6.79
C LYS A 81 -3.61 6.47 -6.25
N HIS A 82 -2.77 6.42 -5.24
CA HIS A 82 -2.38 5.20 -4.54
C HIS A 82 -3.27 4.98 -3.32
N VAL A 83 -3.93 3.83 -3.25
CA VAL A 83 -4.74 3.39 -2.11
C VAL A 83 -4.08 2.18 -1.47
N MET A 84 -3.97 2.17 -0.14
CA MET A 84 -3.42 1.07 0.64
C MET A 84 -4.33 0.76 1.84
N ASN A 85 -4.55 -0.53 2.11
CA ASN A 85 -5.25 -0.94 3.33
C ASN A 85 -4.27 -1.11 4.51
N ILE A 86 -4.83 -1.08 5.72
CA ILE A 86 -4.22 -1.63 6.92
C ILE A 86 -5.17 -2.68 7.48
N THR A 87 -4.68 -3.91 7.61
CA THR A 87 -5.44 -4.99 8.23
C THR A 87 -5.20 -4.95 9.73
N ASP A 88 -6.12 -4.32 10.43
CA ASP A 88 -6.08 -4.09 11.88
C ASP A 88 -7.05 -4.99 12.66
N VAL A 89 -7.72 -5.92 11.97
CA VAL A 89 -8.67 -6.90 12.54
C VAL A 89 -8.81 -8.11 11.62
N GLY A 90 -9.12 -9.28 12.21
CA GLY A 90 -9.62 -10.45 11.46
C GLY A 90 -8.58 -11.20 10.64
N HIS A 91 -7.35 -11.38 11.14
CA HIS A 91 -6.32 -12.13 10.42
C HIS A 91 -6.05 -13.52 11.05
N LEU A 92 -6.50 -14.56 10.37
CA LEU A 92 -6.32 -15.96 10.81
C LEU A 92 -4.86 -16.42 10.70
N THR A 93 -4.47 -17.37 11.56
CA THR A 93 -3.09 -17.86 11.70
C THR A 93 -2.65 -18.86 10.63
N GLY A 94 -3.51 -19.27 9.70
CA GLY A 94 -3.18 -20.17 8.58
C GLY A 94 -4.05 -21.43 8.57
N ASP A 95 -4.02 -22.17 7.46
CA ASP A 95 -4.88 -23.32 7.17
C ASP A 95 -4.68 -24.55 8.10
N ALA A 96 -3.62 -24.54 8.92
CA ALA A 96 -3.23 -25.68 9.79
C ALA A 96 -3.27 -25.32 11.29
N ASP A 97 -3.69 -24.11 11.64
CA ASP A 97 -3.63 -23.62 13.02
C ASP A 97 -5.02 -23.68 13.68
N ASP A 98 -5.06 -23.67 14.99
CA ASP A 98 -6.23 -23.76 15.86
C ASP A 98 -7.26 -22.60 15.71
N GLY A 99 -7.15 -21.84 14.65
CA GLY A 99 -8.11 -20.80 14.25
C GLY A 99 -8.03 -19.53 15.08
N LYS A 100 -7.01 -19.35 15.92
CA LYS A 100 -6.82 -18.09 16.64
C LYS A 100 -6.31 -16.98 15.72
N ASP A 101 -6.93 -15.82 15.83
CA ASP A 101 -6.50 -14.59 15.14
C ASP A 101 -5.11 -14.15 15.66
N LYS A 102 -4.18 -13.87 14.76
CA LYS A 102 -2.82 -13.38 15.10
C LYS A 102 -2.84 -12.10 15.92
N MET A 103 -3.81 -11.23 15.67
CA MET A 103 -3.98 -9.99 16.43
C MET A 103 -4.35 -10.27 17.87
N VAL A 104 -5.30 -11.22 18.09
CA VAL A 104 -5.73 -11.63 19.43
C VAL A 104 -4.57 -12.28 20.19
N LYS A 105 -3.83 -13.18 19.55
CA LYS A 105 -2.65 -13.82 20.16
C LYS A 105 -1.61 -12.81 20.61
N THR A 106 -1.27 -11.87 19.75
CA THR A 106 -0.29 -10.80 20.07
C THR A 106 -0.82 -9.91 21.19
N ALA A 107 -2.11 -9.60 21.21
CA ALA A 107 -2.74 -8.81 22.26
C ALA A 107 -2.68 -9.52 23.64
N GLU A 108 -2.98 -10.82 23.69
CA GLU A 108 -2.86 -11.65 24.89
C GLU A 108 -1.41 -11.68 25.41
N GLU A 109 -0.44 -11.95 24.54
CA GLU A 109 0.99 -11.98 24.90
C GLU A 109 1.52 -10.64 25.44
N ARG A 110 0.97 -9.53 24.99
CA ARG A 110 1.36 -8.17 25.41
C ARG A 110 0.50 -7.58 26.52
N HIS A 111 -0.54 -8.27 26.94
CA HIS A 111 -1.53 -7.76 27.89
C HIS A 111 -2.15 -6.41 27.44
N GLN A 112 -2.44 -6.30 26.15
CA GLN A 112 -2.99 -5.11 25.50
C GLN A 112 -4.27 -5.46 24.75
N SER A 113 -5.09 -4.47 24.44
CA SER A 113 -6.21 -4.67 23.52
C SER A 113 -5.72 -4.84 22.08
N VAL A 114 -6.51 -5.53 21.26
CA VAL A 114 -6.22 -5.68 19.81
C VAL A 114 -6.02 -4.34 19.13
N LEU A 115 -6.81 -3.33 19.49
CA LEU A 115 -6.71 -1.99 18.91
C LEU A 115 -5.42 -1.25 19.31
N GLU A 116 -4.95 -1.44 20.55
CA GLU A 116 -3.67 -0.86 20.99
C GLU A 116 -2.49 -1.51 20.25
N VAL A 117 -2.53 -2.83 20.07
CA VAL A 117 -1.54 -3.56 19.27
C VAL A 117 -1.54 -3.07 17.82
N ALA A 118 -2.72 -2.98 17.22
CA ALA A 118 -2.87 -2.49 15.84
C ALA A 118 -2.32 -1.07 15.67
N LYS A 119 -2.66 -0.19 16.60
CA LYS A 119 -2.16 1.18 16.59
C LYS A 119 -0.63 1.23 16.71
N PHE A 120 -0.05 0.49 17.66
CA PHE A 120 1.39 0.46 17.88
C PHE A 120 2.16 0.02 16.62
N TYR A 121 1.73 -1.07 15.98
CA TYR A 121 2.42 -1.57 14.79
C TYR A 121 2.10 -0.77 13.53
N THR A 122 0.95 -0.11 13.46
CA THR A 122 0.67 0.88 12.41
C THR A 122 1.65 2.05 12.51
N ASP A 123 1.82 2.62 13.71
CA ASP A 123 2.75 3.73 13.94
C ASP A 123 4.21 3.32 13.64
N ALA A 124 4.59 2.09 13.97
CA ALA A 124 5.92 1.54 13.63
C ALA A 124 6.09 1.40 12.12
N PHE A 125 5.12 0.85 11.42
CA PHE A 125 5.13 0.73 9.96
C PHE A 125 5.25 2.09 9.26
N MET A 126 4.51 3.09 9.73
CA MET A 126 4.61 4.45 9.14
C MET A 126 6.01 5.03 9.30
N LYS A 127 6.68 4.81 10.44
CA LYS A 127 8.08 5.21 10.64
C LYS A 127 9.04 4.49 9.70
N ASP A 128 8.81 3.20 9.45
CA ASP A 128 9.65 2.40 8.56
C ASP A 128 9.55 2.89 7.11
N ILE A 129 8.34 3.20 6.61
CA ILE A 129 8.18 3.76 5.26
C ILE A 129 8.78 5.15 5.12
N ASP A 130 8.70 5.98 6.17
CA ASP A 130 9.39 7.28 6.21
C ASP A 130 10.92 7.10 6.13
N ALA A 131 11.47 6.19 6.94
CA ALA A 131 12.91 5.91 6.96
C ALA A 131 13.44 5.38 5.61
N LEU A 132 12.60 4.66 4.87
CA LEU A 132 12.91 4.15 3.52
C LEU A 132 12.61 5.17 2.41
N ASN A 133 12.15 6.38 2.75
CA ASN A 133 11.75 7.40 1.77
C ASN A 133 10.69 6.89 0.77
N ILE A 134 9.79 6.04 1.25
CA ILE A 134 8.64 5.56 0.49
C ILE A 134 7.56 6.64 0.53
N ARG A 135 6.98 6.94 -0.63
CA ARG A 135 5.87 7.89 -0.73
C ARG A 135 4.65 7.35 -0.01
N HIS A 136 4.03 8.18 0.83
CA HIS A 136 2.79 7.81 1.48
C HIS A 136 1.67 7.60 0.45
N PRO A 137 0.85 6.55 0.61
CA PRO A 137 -0.37 6.40 -0.18
C PRO A 137 -1.28 7.61 0.00
N ASP A 138 -2.02 7.98 -1.06
CA ASP A 138 -2.98 9.09 -1.01
C ASP A 138 -4.18 8.77 -0.10
N VAL A 139 -4.49 7.47 0.02
CA VAL A 139 -5.56 6.97 0.89
C VAL A 139 -5.06 5.74 1.64
N ILE A 140 -5.20 5.76 2.95
CA ILE A 140 -4.98 4.60 3.83
C ILE A 140 -6.33 4.22 4.43
N CYS A 141 -6.75 2.95 4.20
CA CYS A 141 -8.03 2.41 4.67
C CYS A 141 -7.76 1.36 5.75
N LYS A 142 -8.28 1.54 6.96
CA LYS A 142 -8.25 0.48 7.97
C LYS A 142 -9.45 -0.43 7.82
N ALA A 143 -9.26 -1.75 8.01
CA ALA A 143 -10.34 -2.71 7.90
C ALA A 143 -11.49 -2.41 8.88
N THR A 144 -11.16 -1.98 10.11
CA THR A 144 -12.16 -1.62 11.14
C THR A 144 -13.02 -0.41 10.74
N GLU A 145 -12.52 0.51 9.92
CA GLU A 145 -13.25 1.70 9.49
C GLU A 145 -14.24 1.41 8.35
N HIS A 146 -14.19 0.22 7.72
CA HIS A 146 -15.00 -0.18 6.56
C HIS A 146 -15.88 -1.40 6.78
N ILE A 147 -16.16 -1.78 8.03
CA ILE A 147 -17.00 -2.94 8.34
C ILE A 147 -18.41 -2.78 7.79
N ASP A 148 -19.01 -1.61 7.93
CA ASP A 148 -20.36 -1.33 7.44
C ASP A 148 -20.42 -1.39 5.90
N ASP A 149 -19.38 -0.90 5.22
CA ASP A 149 -19.27 -0.99 3.76
C ASP A 149 -19.17 -2.44 3.30
N MET A 150 -18.40 -3.28 4.01
CA MET A 150 -18.30 -4.73 3.74
C MET A 150 -19.66 -5.41 3.93
N ILE A 151 -20.40 -5.09 4.99
CA ILE A 151 -21.74 -5.63 5.23
C ILE A 151 -22.70 -5.24 4.13
N GLN A 152 -22.64 -4.00 3.64
CA GLN A 152 -23.48 -3.56 2.52
C GLN A 152 -23.14 -4.26 1.20
N LEU A 153 -21.85 -4.53 0.96
CA LEU A 153 -21.41 -5.22 -0.25
C LEU A 153 -21.86 -6.69 -0.29
N ILE A 154 -21.99 -7.34 0.87
CA ILE A 154 -22.38 -8.76 0.99
C ILE A 154 -23.91 -8.94 0.84
N LYS A 155 -24.72 -7.93 1.13
CA LYS A 155 -26.20 -7.97 1.01
C LYS A 155 -26.66 -7.83 -0.42
#